data_49e8f757214177408c5cc5e0f6f5f370
#
_entry.id   49e8f757214177408c5cc5e0f6f5f370
#
_cell.length_a   1.000
_cell.length_b   1.000
_cell.length_c   1.000
_cell.angle_alpha   90.00
_cell.angle_beta   90.00
_cell.angle_gamma   90.00
#
_symmetry.space_group_name_H-M   'P 1'
#
loop_
_entity.id
_entity.type
_entity.pdbx_description
1 polymer ?
#
loop_
_entity_poly.entity_id
_entity_poly.type
_entity_poly.pdbx_seq_one_letter_code
_entity_poly.pdbx_strand_id
1 'polypeptide(L)'
;PLPDLFVMAMVARFDGYEPRYSAGLGVNKNYLSWVVLKAHTKNTAGSVTLRSCDPRDPPRINFRQWVEGGDHDLTAVSDGVRFVRQLNDRLRALGNTVTEVLPGPAVTTAAQVDEHVRQNAWGHHACGTCRIGAQADGGVLDSRFRVHGTTNLRVVDASVFPAIPGFFIASAVYMIGEKAAEAILEDARR
;
A
#
# COMPACT_ATOMS: atom_id res chain seq x y z
N PRO A 1 -0.90 18.15 11.39
CA PRO A 1 -0.29 16.97 10.77
C PRO A 1 -1.38 16.05 10.22
N LEU A 2 -1.13 15.45 9.06
CA LEU A 2 -2.01 14.45 8.49
C LEU A 2 -1.85 13.12 9.25
N PRO A 3 -2.92 12.33 9.45
CA PRO A 3 -2.80 10.97 9.97
C PRO A 3 -1.88 10.13 9.08
N ASP A 4 -1.01 9.34 9.69
CA ASP A 4 -0.02 8.54 8.97
C ASP A 4 -0.27 7.03 9.08
N LEU A 5 -0.98 6.61 10.12
CA LEU A 5 -1.40 5.23 10.32
C LEU A 5 -2.92 5.12 10.39
N PHE A 6 -3.43 4.09 9.75
CA PHE A 6 -4.80 3.61 9.91
C PHE A 6 -4.75 2.22 10.54
N VAL A 7 -5.47 2.05 11.64
CA VAL A 7 -5.53 0.78 12.36
C VAL A 7 -6.98 0.31 12.37
N MET A 8 -7.23 -0.87 11.84
CA MET A 8 -8.54 -1.49 11.88
C MET A 8 -8.47 -2.92 12.41
N ALA A 9 -9.58 -3.38 12.99
CA ALA A 9 -9.77 -4.74 13.44
C ALA A 9 -10.71 -5.48 12.49
N MET A 10 -10.35 -6.70 12.13
CA MET A 10 -11.18 -7.61 11.35
C MET A 10 -11.47 -8.85 12.17
N VAL A 11 -12.76 -9.18 12.36
CA VAL A 11 -13.19 -10.38 13.08
C VAL A 11 -13.01 -11.60 12.19
N ALA A 12 -11.77 -11.98 11.98
CA ALA A 12 -11.35 -13.14 11.20
C ALA A 12 -9.87 -13.44 11.49
N ARG A 13 -9.42 -14.65 11.17
CA ARG A 13 -8.00 -14.97 11.07
C ARG A 13 -7.52 -14.61 9.67
N PHE A 14 -6.56 -13.70 9.59
CA PHE A 14 -5.91 -13.32 8.35
C PHE A 14 -4.39 -13.45 8.51
N ASP A 15 -3.82 -14.45 7.87
CA ASP A 15 -2.39 -14.76 7.97
C ASP A 15 -1.57 -14.21 6.77
N GLY A 16 -2.23 -13.54 5.83
CA GLY A 16 -1.62 -12.96 4.63
C GLY A 16 -2.38 -13.33 3.34
N TYR A 17 -1.89 -12.82 2.21
CA TYR A 17 -2.47 -13.08 0.89
C TYR A 17 -1.84 -14.32 0.25
N GLU A 18 -2.21 -15.49 0.74
CA GLU A 18 -1.86 -16.77 0.13
C GLU A 18 -2.98 -17.26 -0.80
N PRO A 19 -2.70 -18.18 -1.73
CA PRO A 19 -3.74 -18.79 -2.55
C PRO A 19 -4.87 -19.35 -1.68
N ARG A 20 -6.11 -18.92 -1.93
CA ARG A 20 -7.32 -19.27 -1.17
C ARG A 20 -7.45 -18.62 0.21
N TYR A 21 -6.71 -17.56 0.54
CA TYR A 21 -6.83 -16.87 1.83
C TYR A 21 -8.29 -16.55 2.19
N SER A 22 -9.12 -16.18 1.22
CA SER A 22 -10.52 -15.81 1.44
C SER A 22 -11.39 -16.96 1.96
N ALA A 23 -11.06 -18.21 1.62
CA ALA A 23 -11.76 -19.38 2.15
C ALA A 23 -11.52 -19.57 3.65
N GLY A 24 -10.36 -19.14 4.17
CA GLY A 24 -10.01 -19.21 5.59
C GLY A 24 -10.69 -18.16 6.45
N LEU A 25 -11.05 -16.99 5.88
CA LEU A 25 -11.62 -15.87 6.61
C LEU A 25 -12.94 -16.18 7.34
N GLY A 26 -13.75 -17.06 6.77
CA GLY A 26 -15.06 -17.45 7.33
C GLY A 26 -15.04 -18.58 8.36
N VAL A 27 -13.93 -19.30 8.49
CA VAL A 27 -13.84 -20.56 9.26
C VAL A 27 -13.50 -20.32 10.72
N ASN A 28 -12.57 -19.43 11.00
CA ASN A 28 -12.02 -19.16 12.34
C ASN A 28 -12.59 -17.87 12.93
N LYS A 29 -13.72 -17.96 13.63
CA LYS A 29 -14.45 -16.79 14.16
C LYS A 29 -13.95 -16.27 15.52
N ASN A 30 -13.05 -17.00 16.19
CA ASN A 30 -12.46 -16.60 17.47
C ASN A 30 -11.15 -15.81 17.33
N TYR A 31 -10.91 -15.27 16.15
CA TYR A 31 -9.72 -14.49 15.86
C TYR A 31 -10.08 -13.04 15.57
N LEU A 32 -9.19 -12.16 15.96
CA LEU A 32 -9.19 -10.74 15.62
C LEU A 32 -7.86 -10.44 14.93
N SER A 33 -7.91 -10.04 13.68
CA SER A 33 -6.74 -9.60 12.95
C SER A 33 -6.71 -8.08 12.92
N TRP A 34 -5.62 -7.50 13.42
CA TRP A 34 -5.36 -6.09 13.32
C TRP A 34 -4.62 -5.80 12.00
N VAL A 35 -5.09 -4.82 11.28
CA VAL A 35 -4.42 -4.30 10.08
C VAL A 35 -3.87 -2.93 10.40
N VAL A 36 -2.58 -2.77 10.24
CA VAL A 36 -1.87 -1.49 10.40
C VAL A 36 -1.46 -1.02 9.01
N LEU A 37 -2.06 0.05 8.53
CA LEU A 37 -1.85 0.59 7.19
C LEU A 37 -1.12 1.92 7.28
N LYS A 38 0.06 2.02 6.65
CA LYS A 38 0.82 3.25 6.49
C LYS A 38 0.30 4.03 5.27
N ALA A 39 -0.01 5.33 5.46
CA ALA A 39 -0.53 6.17 4.39
C ALA A 39 0.56 6.81 3.53
N HIS A 40 1.45 7.56 4.17
CA HIS A 40 2.37 8.43 3.48
C HIS A 40 3.80 7.87 3.55
N THR A 41 4.08 6.88 2.70
CA THR A 41 5.43 6.31 2.60
C THR A 41 6.45 7.37 2.19
N LYS A 42 7.65 7.27 2.76
CA LYS A 42 8.82 8.06 2.37
C LYS A 42 9.71 7.33 1.36
N ASN A 43 9.47 6.04 1.16
CA ASN A 43 10.19 5.26 0.16
C ASN A 43 9.75 5.64 -1.25
N THR A 44 10.68 6.09 -2.06
CA THR A 44 10.51 6.39 -3.50
C THR A 44 11.43 5.55 -4.39
N ALA A 45 12.16 4.58 -3.81
CA ALA A 45 13.19 3.81 -4.48
C ALA A 45 12.65 2.64 -5.34
N GLY A 46 11.35 2.34 -5.24
CA GLY A 46 10.74 1.24 -5.99
C GLY A 46 10.85 1.42 -7.51
N SER A 47 10.93 0.31 -8.24
CA SER A 47 11.03 0.33 -9.69
C SER A 47 10.24 -0.78 -10.35
N VAL A 48 9.74 -0.49 -11.56
CA VAL A 48 9.16 -1.45 -12.47
C VAL A 48 9.91 -1.34 -13.79
N THR A 49 10.52 -2.43 -14.24
CA THR A 49 11.33 -2.44 -15.46
C THR A 49 10.94 -3.61 -16.37
N LEU A 50 11.08 -3.43 -17.68
CA LEU A 50 10.86 -4.52 -18.62
C LEU A 50 11.90 -5.61 -18.41
N ARG A 51 11.44 -6.87 -18.54
CA ARG A 51 12.32 -8.04 -18.49
C ARG A 51 12.88 -8.37 -19.86
N SER A 52 12.06 -8.23 -20.89
CA SER A 52 12.38 -8.50 -22.29
C SER A 52 11.55 -7.63 -23.23
N CYS A 53 11.65 -7.84 -24.53
CA CYS A 53 10.80 -7.24 -25.55
C CYS A 53 9.49 -8.01 -25.77
N ASP A 54 9.29 -9.17 -25.14
CA ASP A 54 8.01 -9.89 -25.18
C ASP A 54 7.01 -9.25 -24.21
N PRO A 55 5.88 -8.67 -24.70
CA PRO A 55 4.89 -8.01 -23.83
C PRO A 55 4.16 -8.97 -22.89
N ARG A 56 4.29 -10.27 -23.06
CA ARG A 56 3.72 -11.29 -22.18
C ARG A 56 4.60 -11.59 -20.97
N ASP A 57 5.86 -11.19 -21.00
CA ASP A 57 6.76 -11.39 -19.87
C ASP A 57 6.37 -10.45 -18.73
N PRO A 58 6.17 -10.99 -17.51
CA PRO A 58 5.95 -10.15 -16.34
C PRO A 58 7.12 -9.19 -16.13
N PRO A 59 6.86 -7.91 -15.81
CA PRO A 59 7.93 -6.95 -15.54
C PRO A 59 8.71 -7.35 -14.28
N ARG A 60 9.91 -6.80 -14.14
CA ARG A 60 10.65 -6.86 -12.88
C ARG A 60 10.13 -5.79 -11.97
N ILE A 61 9.55 -6.20 -10.84
CA ILE A 61 9.03 -5.32 -9.80
C ILE A 61 9.98 -5.41 -8.60
N ASN A 62 10.48 -4.27 -8.15
CA ASN A 62 11.32 -4.17 -6.98
C ASN A 62 10.83 -3.03 -6.10
N PHE A 63 10.23 -3.34 -4.97
CA PHE A 63 9.67 -2.32 -4.06
C PHE A 63 10.75 -1.57 -3.28
N ARG A 64 11.89 -2.20 -2.97
CA ARG A 64 12.96 -1.60 -2.15
C ARG A 64 12.44 -0.93 -0.88
N GLN A 65 11.50 -1.57 -0.20
CA GLN A 65 10.66 -0.98 0.86
C GLN A 65 11.46 -0.35 2.00
N TRP A 66 12.62 -0.91 2.33
CA TRP A 66 13.37 -0.53 3.53
C TRP A 66 14.73 0.12 3.22
N VAL A 67 14.92 0.65 2.00
CA VAL A 67 16.22 1.19 1.57
C VAL A 67 16.24 2.72 1.70
N GLU A 68 15.53 3.46 0.86
CA GLU A 68 15.54 4.93 0.87
C GLU A 68 14.28 5.44 1.57
N GLY A 69 14.45 6.15 2.69
CA GLY A 69 13.33 6.60 3.53
C GLY A 69 12.63 5.48 4.31
N GLY A 70 13.08 4.22 4.13
CA GLY A 70 12.47 3.04 4.69
C GLY A 70 12.50 2.97 6.23
N ASP A 71 13.50 3.56 6.87
CA ASP A 71 13.58 3.59 8.34
C ASP A 71 12.41 4.37 8.95
N HIS A 72 11.98 5.46 8.31
CA HIS A 72 10.80 6.22 8.75
C HIS A 72 9.53 5.37 8.63
N ASP A 73 9.36 4.67 7.52
CA ASP A 73 8.20 3.84 7.26
C ASP A 73 8.17 2.63 8.21
N LEU A 74 9.32 2.00 8.43
CA LEU A 74 9.47 0.89 9.37
C LEU A 74 9.11 1.32 10.79
N THR A 75 9.67 2.44 11.28
CA THR A 75 9.38 2.96 12.61
C THR A 75 7.89 3.19 12.81
N ALA A 76 7.23 3.83 11.84
CA ALA A 76 5.80 4.09 11.92
C ALA A 76 4.96 2.81 11.99
N VAL A 77 5.24 1.80 11.16
CA VAL A 77 4.51 0.53 11.18
C VAL A 77 4.78 -0.25 12.47
N SER A 78 6.03 -0.26 12.93
CA SER A 78 6.41 -0.88 14.22
C SER A 78 5.71 -0.22 15.42
N ASP A 79 5.56 1.10 15.39
CA ASP A 79 4.77 1.84 16.41
C ASP A 79 3.30 1.46 16.34
N GLY A 80 2.76 1.23 15.15
CA GLY A 80 1.41 0.68 14.97
C GLY A 80 1.24 -0.69 15.62
N VAL A 81 2.20 -1.59 15.48
CA VAL A 81 2.19 -2.91 16.17
C VAL A 81 2.20 -2.72 17.69
N ARG A 82 3.05 -1.83 18.21
CA ARG A 82 3.11 -1.52 19.64
C ARG A 82 1.78 -0.93 20.14
N PHE A 83 1.18 -0.04 19.37
CA PHE A 83 -0.13 0.54 19.69
C PHE A 83 -1.23 -0.53 19.77
N VAL A 84 -1.27 -1.45 18.82
CA VAL A 84 -2.22 -2.58 18.83
C VAL A 84 -2.02 -3.47 20.07
N ARG A 85 -0.78 -3.72 20.48
CA ARG A 85 -0.49 -4.45 21.73
C ARG A 85 -1.06 -3.74 22.94
N GLN A 86 -0.93 -2.41 23.03
CA GLN A 86 -1.55 -1.62 24.10
C GLN A 86 -3.09 -1.74 24.09
N LEU A 87 -3.73 -1.78 22.92
CA LEU A 87 -5.16 -2.02 22.82
C LEU A 87 -5.54 -3.41 23.34
N ASN A 88 -4.77 -4.44 22.97
CA ASN A 88 -4.97 -5.79 23.48
C ASN A 88 -4.78 -5.89 24.99
N ASP A 89 -3.80 -5.17 25.58
CA ASP A 89 -3.60 -5.11 27.02
C ASP A 89 -4.80 -4.48 27.73
N ARG A 90 -5.39 -3.43 27.17
CA ARG A 90 -6.63 -2.83 27.68
C ARG A 90 -7.80 -3.80 27.60
N LEU A 91 -7.92 -4.58 26.51
CA LEU A 91 -8.96 -5.62 26.41
C LEU A 91 -8.79 -6.68 27.50
N ARG A 92 -7.57 -7.11 27.80
CA ARG A 92 -7.26 -8.04 28.89
C ARG A 92 -7.64 -7.46 30.26
N ALA A 93 -7.33 -6.18 30.49
CA ALA A 93 -7.68 -5.47 31.73
C ALA A 93 -9.20 -5.36 31.93
N LEU A 94 -9.98 -5.41 30.85
CA LEU A 94 -11.46 -5.47 30.89
C LEU A 94 -12.01 -6.88 31.08
N GLY A 95 -11.17 -7.87 31.35
CA GLY A 95 -11.56 -9.27 31.61
C GLY A 95 -11.65 -10.15 30.37
N ASN A 96 -11.19 -9.67 29.21
CA ASN A 96 -11.18 -10.49 27.99
C ASN A 96 -9.94 -11.37 27.91
N THR A 97 -10.08 -12.61 27.44
CA THR A 97 -8.96 -13.49 27.11
C THR A 97 -8.46 -13.15 25.72
N VAL A 98 -7.25 -12.58 25.63
CA VAL A 98 -6.62 -12.23 24.35
C VAL A 98 -5.24 -12.88 24.29
N THR A 99 -5.05 -13.82 23.36
CA THR A 99 -3.78 -14.47 23.07
C THR A 99 -3.25 -13.95 21.74
N GLU A 100 -2.03 -13.40 21.76
CA GLU A 100 -1.35 -12.96 20.55
C GLU A 100 -0.83 -14.16 19.76
N VAL A 101 -1.21 -14.27 18.49
CA VAL A 101 -0.76 -15.32 17.56
C VAL A 101 0.40 -14.82 16.71
N LEU A 102 0.28 -13.63 16.13
CA LEU A 102 1.28 -12.96 15.32
C LEU A 102 1.45 -11.50 15.79
N PRO A 103 2.67 -11.03 15.94
CA PRO A 103 3.98 -11.69 15.78
C PRO A 103 4.26 -12.78 16.81
N GLY A 104 3.45 -12.87 17.87
CA GLY A 104 3.56 -13.87 18.94
C GLY A 104 4.37 -13.41 20.14
N PRO A 105 4.23 -14.11 21.29
CA PRO A 105 4.78 -13.68 22.56
C PRO A 105 6.32 -13.74 22.63
N ALA A 106 6.98 -14.41 21.71
CA ALA A 106 8.44 -14.45 21.62
C ALA A 106 9.07 -13.17 21.07
N VAL A 107 8.28 -12.35 20.35
CA VAL A 107 8.71 -11.07 19.76
C VAL A 107 8.49 -9.96 20.78
N THR A 108 9.48 -9.69 21.61
CA THR A 108 9.37 -8.78 22.75
C THR A 108 10.16 -7.49 22.61
N THR A 109 11.30 -7.52 21.91
CA THR A 109 12.17 -6.34 21.77
C THR A 109 11.77 -5.49 20.56
N ALA A 110 12.15 -4.21 20.57
CA ALA A 110 11.93 -3.30 19.43
C ALA A 110 12.54 -3.87 18.14
N ALA A 111 13.78 -4.36 18.21
CA ALA A 111 14.47 -4.94 17.05
C ALA A 111 13.75 -6.18 16.48
N GLN A 112 13.16 -7.01 17.33
CA GLN A 112 12.37 -8.17 16.90
C GLN A 112 11.06 -7.74 16.24
N VAL A 113 10.40 -6.69 16.74
CA VAL A 113 9.20 -6.11 16.09
C VAL A 113 9.56 -5.53 14.72
N ASP A 114 10.64 -4.78 14.62
CA ASP A 114 11.12 -4.22 13.36
C ASP A 114 11.45 -5.31 12.35
N GLU A 115 12.10 -6.39 12.78
CA GLU A 115 12.40 -7.52 11.90
C GLU A 115 11.13 -8.26 11.46
N HIS A 116 10.17 -8.45 12.37
CA HIS A 116 8.87 -9.00 12.01
C HIS A 116 8.16 -8.14 10.94
N VAL A 117 8.18 -6.82 11.11
CA VAL A 117 7.60 -5.88 10.12
C VAL A 117 8.33 -5.99 8.78
N ARG A 118 9.68 -6.02 8.77
CA ARG A 118 10.46 -6.18 7.54
C ARG A 118 10.09 -7.42 6.75
N GLN A 119 9.87 -8.53 7.45
CA GLN A 119 9.60 -9.83 6.83
C GLN A 119 8.14 -10.02 6.40
N ASN A 120 7.19 -9.32 7.04
CA ASN A 120 5.77 -9.59 6.86
C ASN A 120 4.97 -8.41 6.28
N ALA A 121 5.57 -7.23 6.14
CA ALA A 121 4.88 -6.10 5.52
C ALA A 121 4.72 -6.33 4.00
N TRP A 122 3.57 -5.94 3.51
CA TRP A 122 3.19 -6.03 2.11
C TRP A 122 2.36 -4.81 1.72
N GLY A 123 2.06 -4.61 0.44
CA GLY A 123 1.23 -3.50 -0.02
C GLY A 123 0.58 -3.76 -1.36
N HIS A 124 -0.64 -3.23 -1.53
CA HIS A 124 -1.42 -3.28 -2.77
C HIS A 124 -1.59 -1.89 -3.39
N HIS A 125 -1.03 -0.86 -2.77
CA HIS A 125 -1.24 0.53 -3.15
C HIS A 125 -0.03 1.13 -3.87
N ALA A 126 0.69 0.34 -4.66
CA ALA A 126 1.77 0.85 -5.50
C ALA A 126 1.26 1.94 -6.45
N CYS A 127 2.00 3.04 -6.57
CA CYS A 127 1.65 4.18 -7.41
C CYS A 127 2.92 4.88 -7.93
N GLY A 128 2.76 5.85 -8.84
CA GLY A 128 3.82 6.79 -9.22
C GLY A 128 4.70 6.36 -10.40
N THR A 129 4.56 5.16 -10.96
CA THR A 129 5.39 4.71 -12.09
C THR A 129 5.11 5.43 -13.42
N CYS A 130 3.90 6.05 -13.54
CA CYS A 130 3.54 6.91 -14.67
C CYS A 130 3.01 8.27 -14.15
N ARG A 131 3.71 8.88 -13.20
CA ARG A 131 3.21 10.06 -12.48
C ARG A 131 2.90 11.24 -13.41
N ILE A 132 1.81 11.96 -13.10
CA ILE A 132 1.51 13.25 -13.70
C ILE A 132 2.53 14.27 -13.22
N GLY A 133 3.07 15.07 -14.13
CA GLY A 133 4.03 16.12 -13.83
C GLY A 133 4.73 16.65 -15.08
N ALA A 134 5.53 17.69 -14.92
CA ALA A 134 6.35 18.19 -16.02
C ALA A 134 7.41 17.16 -16.43
N GLN A 135 7.62 17.02 -17.73
CA GLN A 135 8.59 16.06 -18.26
C GLN A 135 10.02 16.32 -17.73
N ALA A 136 10.38 17.60 -17.58
CA ALA A 136 11.68 18.00 -17.01
C ALA A 136 11.91 17.51 -15.58
N ASP A 137 10.82 17.32 -14.81
CA ASP A 137 10.85 16.82 -13.43
C ASP A 137 10.62 15.30 -13.35
N GLY A 138 10.73 14.61 -14.49
CA GLY A 138 10.52 13.17 -14.60
C GLY A 138 9.04 12.76 -14.58
N GLY A 139 8.10 13.68 -14.85
CA GLY A 139 6.70 13.37 -15.10
C GLY A 139 6.56 12.57 -16.40
N VAL A 140 5.68 11.57 -16.37
CA VAL A 140 5.37 10.72 -17.53
C VAL A 140 4.14 11.23 -18.26
N LEU A 141 3.20 11.84 -17.55
CA LEU A 141 1.90 12.26 -18.06
C LEU A 141 1.68 13.76 -17.88
N ASP A 142 0.94 14.35 -18.81
CA ASP A 142 0.35 15.68 -18.65
C ASP A 142 -0.93 15.63 -17.79
N SER A 143 -1.52 16.80 -17.52
CA SER A 143 -2.76 16.94 -16.74
C SER A 143 -4.00 16.33 -17.41
N ARG A 144 -3.89 15.90 -18.66
CA ARG A 144 -4.94 15.19 -19.42
C ARG A 144 -4.63 13.71 -19.59
N PHE A 145 -3.73 13.15 -18.75
CA PHE A 145 -3.30 11.75 -18.74
C PHE A 145 -2.56 11.30 -20.01
N ARG A 146 -2.13 12.21 -20.88
CA ARG A 146 -1.38 11.88 -22.09
C ARG A 146 0.09 11.66 -21.78
N VAL A 147 0.67 10.61 -22.37
CA VAL A 147 2.08 10.30 -22.21
C VAL A 147 2.91 11.30 -23.01
N HIS A 148 3.85 11.97 -22.32
CA HIS A 148 4.76 12.93 -22.96
C HIS A 148 5.54 12.28 -24.11
N GLY A 149 5.69 13.01 -25.22
CA GLY A 149 6.44 12.57 -26.40
C GLY A 149 5.75 11.49 -27.24
N THR A 150 4.49 11.17 -26.94
CA THR A 150 3.67 10.23 -27.74
C THR A 150 2.39 10.89 -28.25
N THR A 151 1.75 10.24 -29.23
CA THR A 151 0.43 10.62 -29.73
C THR A 151 -0.57 9.51 -29.41
N ASN A 152 -1.78 9.92 -28.99
CA ASN A 152 -2.91 9.00 -28.73
C ASN A 152 -2.67 7.93 -27.65
N LEU A 153 -1.72 8.15 -26.73
CA LEU A 153 -1.45 7.25 -25.62
C LEU A 153 -1.76 7.95 -24.29
N ARG A 154 -2.54 7.29 -23.45
CA ARG A 154 -2.85 7.71 -22.08
C ARG A 154 -2.64 6.56 -21.11
N VAL A 155 -2.36 6.91 -19.85
CA VAL A 155 -2.39 5.99 -18.71
C VAL A 155 -3.37 6.53 -17.67
N VAL A 156 -4.29 5.67 -17.21
CA VAL A 156 -5.35 6.04 -16.25
C VAL A 156 -5.50 4.92 -15.22
N ASP A 157 -4.61 4.89 -14.27
CA ASP A 157 -4.63 3.97 -13.13
C ASP A 157 -3.86 4.57 -11.95
N ALA A 158 -3.63 3.83 -10.88
CA ALA A 158 -2.92 4.33 -9.71
C ALA A 158 -1.47 4.78 -9.99
N SER A 159 -0.86 4.37 -11.11
CA SER A 159 0.50 4.81 -11.47
C SER A 159 0.62 6.31 -11.75
N VAL A 160 -0.50 6.98 -12.03
CA VAL A 160 -0.55 8.42 -12.34
C VAL A 160 -0.29 9.31 -11.12
N PHE A 161 -0.49 8.81 -9.90
CA PHE A 161 -0.30 9.62 -8.70
C PHE A 161 1.17 9.98 -8.47
N PRO A 162 1.51 11.26 -8.28
CA PRO A 162 2.88 11.66 -7.97
C PRO A 162 3.32 11.26 -6.55
N ALA A 163 2.36 11.04 -5.66
CA ALA A 163 2.54 10.50 -4.31
C ALA A 163 1.28 9.74 -3.94
N ILE A 164 1.38 8.82 -2.97
CA ILE A 164 0.21 8.05 -2.52
C ILE A 164 -0.88 8.99 -1.98
N PRO A 165 -2.14 8.90 -2.47
CA PRO A 165 -3.19 9.85 -2.10
C PRO A 165 -3.77 9.63 -0.71
N GLY A 166 -3.46 8.52 -0.04
CA GLY A 166 -3.96 8.23 1.30
C GLY A 166 -3.92 6.76 1.66
N PHE A 167 -4.73 6.36 2.66
CA PHE A 167 -4.75 4.99 3.17
C PHE A 167 -5.35 4.00 2.17
N PHE A 168 -6.53 4.33 1.64
CA PHE A 168 -7.23 3.51 0.65
C PHE A 168 -7.36 4.31 -0.65
N ILE A 169 -6.75 3.80 -1.72
CA ILE A 169 -6.63 4.53 -2.98
C ILE A 169 -7.82 4.31 -3.93
N ALA A 170 -8.73 3.40 -3.62
CA ALA A 170 -9.83 3.04 -4.53
C ALA A 170 -10.68 4.25 -4.94
N SER A 171 -11.12 5.08 -3.98
CA SER A 171 -11.90 6.27 -4.29
C SER A 171 -11.14 7.29 -5.15
N ALA A 172 -9.84 7.46 -4.89
CA ALA A 172 -8.98 8.31 -5.70
C ALA A 172 -8.83 7.76 -7.13
N VAL A 173 -8.72 6.43 -7.29
CA VAL A 173 -8.68 5.79 -8.62
C VAL A 173 -9.99 5.99 -9.38
N TYR A 174 -11.15 5.85 -8.74
CA TYR A 174 -12.43 6.17 -9.37
C TYR A 174 -12.48 7.64 -9.82
N MET A 175 -12.04 8.55 -8.96
CA MET A 175 -12.05 9.98 -9.26
C MET A 175 -11.17 10.34 -10.47
N ILE A 176 -9.98 9.75 -10.61
CA ILE A 176 -9.14 9.95 -11.80
C ILE A 176 -9.75 9.29 -13.05
N GLY A 177 -10.45 8.18 -12.90
CA GLY A 177 -11.18 7.52 -13.99
C GLY A 177 -12.23 8.45 -14.59
N GLU A 178 -13.09 9.06 -13.77
CA GLU A 178 -14.07 10.06 -14.18
C GLU A 178 -13.42 11.27 -14.85
N LYS A 179 -12.36 11.82 -14.24
CA LYS A 179 -11.64 12.96 -14.81
C LYS A 179 -10.97 12.65 -16.15
N ALA A 180 -10.45 11.46 -16.31
CA ALA A 180 -9.86 11.02 -17.57
C ALA A 180 -10.92 10.83 -18.66
N ALA A 181 -12.08 10.27 -18.31
CA ALA A 181 -13.21 10.13 -19.23
C ALA A 181 -13.66 11.49 -19.75
N GLU A 182 -13.81 12.50 -18.88
CA GLU A 182 -14.12 13.88 -19.27
C GLU A 182 -13.08 14.42 -20.28
N ALA A 183 -11.78 14.29 -19.94
CA ALA A 183 -10.69 14.76 -20.79
C ALA A 183 -10.66 14.08 -22.18
N ILE A 184 -10.95 12.77 -22.22
CA ILE A 184 -11.01 12.00 -23.48
C ILE A 184 -12.19 12.46 -24.34
N LEU A 185 -13.36 12.64 -23.74
CA LEU A 185 -14.56 13.09 -24.45
C LEU A 185 -14.41 14.52 -25.00
N GLU A 186 -13.77 15.41 -24.25
CA GLU A 186 -13.45 16.76 -24.73
C GLU A 186 -12.50 16.73 -25.94
N ASP A 187 -11.44 15.88 -25.88
CA ASP A 187 -10.48 15.77 -26.98
C ASP A 187 -11.11 15.13 -28.23
N ALA A 188 -12.07 14.23 -28.08
CA ALA A 188 -12.79 13.60 -29.18
C ALA A 188 -13.77 14.54 -29.89
N ARG A 189 -14.15 15.67 -29.29
CA ARG A 189 -15.04 16.70 -29.85
C ARG A 189 -14.32 17.79 -30.64
N ARG A 190 -13.00 17.80 -30.56
CA ARG A 190 -12.13 18.78 -31.27
C ARG A 190 -11.68 18.24 -32.62
#